data_a23284989387fadac81bb8087ab26d41
#
_entry.id   a23284989387fadac81bb8087ab26d41
#
_cell.length_a   1.000
_cell.length_b   1.000
_cell.length_c   1.000
_cell.angle_alpha   90.00
_cell.angle_beta   90.00
_cell.angle_gamma   90.00
#
_symmetry.space_group_name_H-M   'P 1'
#
loop_
_entity.id
_entity.type
_entity.pdbx_description
1 polymer ?
#
loop_
_entity_poly.entity_id
_entity_poly.type
_entity_poly.pdbx_seq_one_letter_code
_entity_poly.pdbx_strand_id
1 'polypeptide(L)'
;MATERIRLGTLLTPAARHRPWDLASRVASVDRLSGGRVTLGVGLGALHGNWLAFEADEGRAVRARKLDEVLDVYAGLLGGQPFSYTGEYFSASPVTELVPPPPVQTPHPPVWCVGLMVPGRSRQRSLERAARWQGVFPAIAGGSLENPGSQLTPPALRELVERLGALRAEAGQTMQGYDVV
;
A
#
# COMPACT_ATOMS: atom_id res chain seq x y z
N MET A 1 2.02 24.73 8.78
CA MET A 1 2.86 23.56 8.41
C MET A 1 4.27 24.02 8.11
N ALA A 2 5.28 23.18 8.41
CA ALA A 2 6.69 23.52 8.18
C ALA A 2 7.13 23.49 6.70
N THR A 3 6.34 22.90 5.81
CA THR A 3 6.63 22.82 4.36
C THR A 3 5.38 23.07 3.52
N GLU A 4 5.56 23.58 2.31
CA GLU A 4 4.45 23.90 1.38
C GLU A 4 4.48 23.08 0.09
N ARG A 5 5.64 22.55 -0.29
CA ARG A 5 5.87 21.89 -1.60
C ARG A 5 6.30 20.42 -1.50
N ILE A 6 6.85 20.02 -0.35
CA ILE A 6 7.35 18.65 -0.17
C ILE A 6 6.17 17.68 -0.05
N ARG A 7 6.21 16.59 -0.79
CA ARG A 7 5.29 15.45 -0.61
C ARG A 7 5.57 14.78 0.74
N LEU A 8 4.52 14.29 1.37
CA LEU A 8 4.57 13.66 2.68
C LEU A 8 4.15 12.21 2.52
N GLY A 9 4.98 11.29 2.99
CA GLY A 9 4.67 9.86 2.88
C GLY A 9 5.01 9.09 4.14
N THR A 10 4.33 7.97 4.35
CA THR A 10 4.71 7.01 5.38
C THR A 10 5.67 5.97 4.80
N LEU A 11 6.74 5.61 5.56
CA LEU A 11 7.63 4.52 5.20
C LEU A 11 7.89 3.66 6.43
N LEU A 12 6.99 2.73 6.67
CA LEU A 12 5.70 2.44 6.05
C LEU A 12 4.63 2.22 7.11
N THR A 13 3.37 2.24 6.68
CA THR A 13 2.22 1.89 7.51
C THR A 13 1.98 0.39 7.41
N PRO A 14 1.94 -0.38 8.53
CA PRO A 14 1.54 -1.79 8.55
C PRO A 14 0.01 -1.89 8.40
N ALA A 15 -0.50 -1.62 7.20
CA ALA A 15 -1.92 -1.37 6.99
C ALA A 15 -2.81 -2.57 7.33
N ALA A 16 -2.30 -3.80 7.22
CA ALA A 16 -3.02 -5.00 7.65
C ALA A 16 -3.42 -5.02 9.15
N ARG A 17 -2.84 -4.14 9.98
CA ARG A 17 -3.12 -3.98 11.41
C ARG A 17 -4.06 -2.83 11.73
N HIS A 18 -4.53 -2.13 10.71
CA HIS A 18 -5.46 -1.02 10.86
C HIS A 18 -6.87 -1.42 10.45
N ARG A 19 -7.85 -0.82 11.09
CA ARG A 19 -9.22 -0.82 10.56
C ARG A 19 -9.24 0.08 9.32
N PRO A 20 -9.74 -0.41 8.17
CA PRO A 20 -9.65 0.33 6.91
C PRO A 20 -10.31 1.71 6.94
N TRP A 21 -11.44 1.85 7.63
CA TRP A 21 -12.15 3.15 7.77
C TRP A 21 -11.39 4.15 8.64
N ASP A 22 -10.70 3.68 9.71
CA ASP A 22 -9.83 4.54 10.52
C ASP A 22 -8.64 5.05 9.70
N LEU A 23 -8.02 4.14 8.93
CA LEU A 23 -6.91 4.49 8.03
C LEU A 23 -7.36 5.51 6.98
N ALA A 24 -8.50 5.27 6.32
CA ALA A 24 -9.06 6.18 5.33
C ALA A 24 -9.31 7.58 5.92
N SER A 25 -9.94 7.65 7.10
CA SER A 25 -10.25 8.92 7.78
C SER A 25 -8.98 9.69 8.15
N ARG A 26 -7.96 8.99 8.69
CA ARG A 26 -6.67 9.62 9.06
C ARG A 26 -5.94 10.16 7.83
N VAL A 27 -5.86 9.35 6.77
CA VAL A 27 -5.17 9.74 5.54
C VAL A 27 -5.89 10.90 4.86
N ALA A 28 -7.22 10.88 4.76
CA ALA A 28 -8.00 11.98 4.22
C ALA A 28 -7.79 13.28 5.02
N SER A 29 -7.74 13.19 6.35
CA SER A 29 -7.48 14.35 7.21
C SER A 29 -6.12 14.96 6.97
N VAL A 30 -5.06 14.14 6.90
CA VAL A 30 -3.69 14.62 6.62
C VAL A 30 -3.58 15.14 5.20
N ASP A 31 -4.27 14.54 4.25
CA ASP A 31 -4.30 15.00 2.86
C ASP A 31 -4.89 16.41 2.77
N ARG A 32 -6.02 16.65 3.41
CA ARG A 32 -6.62 17.99 3.50
C ARG A 32 -5.70 19.01 4.19
N LEU A 33 -5.14 18.65 5.35
CA LEU A 33 -4.22 19.52 6.08
C LEU A 33 -2.95 19.84 5.27
N SER A 34 -2.51 18.92 4.42
CA SER A 34 -1.32 19.12 3.59
C SER A 34 -1.61 19.81 2.25
N GLY A 35 -2.87 20.00 1.88
CA GLY A 35 -3.25 20.52 0.57
C GLY A 35 -2.95 19.53 -0.57
N GLY A 36 -3.23 18.24 -0.36
CA GLY A 36 -3.09 17.20 -1.39
C GLY A 36 -1.66 16.70 -1.61
N ARG A 37 -0.84 16.64 -0.55
CA ARG A 37 0.57 16.23 -0.66
C ARG A 37 0.90 14.87 -0.04
N VAL A 38 -0.12 14.15 0.46
CA VAL A 38 0.07 12.86 1.13
C VAL A 38 0.22 11.72 0.13
N THR A 39 1.11 10.80 0.44
CA THR A 39 1.21 9.47 -0.17
C THR A 39 1.20 8.43 0.94
N LEU A 40 0.35 7.43 0.82
CA LEU A 40 0.25 6.33 1.78
C LEU A 40 1.19 5.18 1.39
N GLY A 41 2.34 5.08 2.06
CA GLY A 41 3.22 3.93 1.93
C GLY A 41 2.77 2.78 2.84
N VAL A 42 2.61 1.57 2.29
CA VAL A 42 2.05 0.42 3.00
C VAL A 42 2.86 -0.86 2.84
N GLY A 43 2.79 -1.69 3.88
CA GLY A 43 3.34 -3.05 3.89
C GLY A 43 2.59 -3.96 4.84
N LEU A 44 3.01 -5.22 4.91
CA LEU A 44 2.38 -6.23 5.76
C LEU A 44 2.62 -6.00 7.26
N GLY A 45 3.61 -5.16 7.60
CA GLY A 45 4.16 -5.10 8.94
C GLY A 45 5.11 -6.26 9.24
N ALA A 46 6.16 -5.95 9.97
CA ALA A 46 7.14 -6.92 10.44
C ALA A 46 6.76 -7.47 11.81
N LEU A 47 7.38 -8.59 12.19
CA LEU A 47 7.19 -9.21 13.51
C LEU A 47 8.11 -8.64 14.59
N HIS A 48 9.11 -7.84 14.18
CA HIS A 48 9.99 -7.16 15.12
C HIS A 48 9.33 -5.90 15.71
N GLY A 49 9.92 -5.31 16.73
CA GLY A 49 9.42 -4.08 17.36
C GLY A 49 8.29 -4.32 18.37
N ASN A 50 8.30 -5.48 19.04
CA ASN A 50 7.37 -5.84 20.11
C ASN A 50 5.87 -5.89 19.71
N TRP A 51 5.55 -5.98 18.43
CA TRP A 51 4.15 -6.11 17.99
C TRP A 51 3.46 -7.33 18.60
N LEU A 52 4.20 -8.43 18.82
CA LEU A 52 3.68 -9.65 19.45
C LEU A 52 3.32 -9.49 20.92
N ALA A 53 3.71 -8.39 21.55
CA ALA A 53 3.26 -8.05 22.90
C ALA A 53 1.81 -7.54 22.92
N PHE A 54 1.30 -7.07 21.80
CA PHE A 54 -0.05 -6.48 21.69
C PHE A 54 -1.04 -7.39 20.96
N GLU A 55 -0.56 -8.17 20.00
CA GLU A 55 -1.40 -9.03 19.17
C GLU A 55 -0.64 -10.29 18.71
N ALA A 56 -1.35 -11.39 18.58
CA ALA A 56 -0.78 -12.63 18.02
C ALA A 56 -0.47 -12.48 16.54
N ASP A 57 0.56 -13.19 16.06
CA ASP A 57 0.82 -13.27 14.62
C ASP A 57 -0.17 -14.23 13.94
N GLU A 58 -0.98 -13.70 13.07
CA GLU A 58 -1.93 -14.46 12.24
C GLU A 58 -1.24 -15.11 11.01
N GLY A 59 0.06 -14.91 10.84
CA GLY A 59 0.85 -15.38 9.72
C GLY A 59 0.83 -14.45 8.50
N ARG A 60 1.91 -14.56 7.72
CA ARG A 60 2.14 -13.66 6.57
C ARG A 60 1.02 -13.72 5.52
N ALA A 61 0.45 -14.91 5.28
CA ALA A 61 -0.60 -15.07 4.28
C ALA A 61 -1.88 -14.34 4.67
N VAL A 62 -2.28 -14.41 5.95
CA VAL A 62 -3.43 -13.70 6.49
C VAL A 62 -3.21 -12.20 6.41
N ARG A 63 -2.05 -11.70 6.90
CA ARG A 63 -1.72 -10.28 6.79
C ARG A 63 -1.73 -9.76 5.36
N ALA A 64 -1.31 -10.60 4.40
CA ALA A 64 -1.34 -10.21 2.99
C ALA A 64 -2.77 -10.04 2.45
N ARG A 65 -3.68 -10.97 2.78
CA ARG A 65 -5.10 -10.86 2.39
C ARG A 65 -5.78 -9.67 3.09
N LYS A 66 -5.52 -9.51 4.40
CA LYS A 66 -6.03 -8.33 5.13
C LYS A 66 -5.55 -7.02 4.52
N LEU A 67 -4.28 -6.94 4.10
CA LEU A 67 -3.75 -5.74 3.43
C LEU A 67 -4.50 -5.46 2.12
N ASP A 68 -4.79 -6.49 1.33
CA ASP A 68 -5.54 -6.32 0.08
C ASP A 68 -6.93 -5.75 0.37
N GLU A 69 -7.66 -6.32 1.33
CA GLU A 69 -9.00 -5.82 1.71
C GLU A 69 -8.97 -4.42 2.34
N VAL A 70 -7.97 -4.12 3.18
CA VAL A 70 -7.81 -2.77 3.75
C VAL A 70 -7.67 -1.74 2.65
N LEU A 71 -6.88 -2.03 1.62
CA LEU A 71 -6.67 -1.10 0.51
C LEU A 71 -7.90 -0.99 -0.40
N ASP A 72 -8.63 -2.07 -0.62
CA ASP A 72 -9.87 -2.05 -1.37
C ASP A 72 -10.94 -1.19 -0.65
N VAL A 73 -11.10 -1.37 0.66
CA VAL A 73 -12.01 -0.54 1.47
C VAL A 73 -11.54 0.92 1.54
N TYR A 74 -10.23 1.16 1.71
CA TYR A 74 -9.65 2.50 1.70
C TYR A 74 -9.98 3.25 0.41
N ALA A 75 -9.72 2.61 -0.74
CA ALA A 75 -9.97 3.22 -2.04
C ALA A 75 -11.48 3.44 -2.30
N GLY A 76 -12.31 2.47 -1.92
CA GLY A 76 -13.76 2.57 -2.10
C GLY A 76 -14.37 3.68 -1.24
N LEU A 77 -13.98 3.79 0.03
CA LEU A 77 -14.48 4.86 0.92
C LEU A 77 -14.07 6.26 0.45
N LEU A 78 -12.84 6.42 -0.03
CA LEU A 78 -12.33 7.73 -0.48
C LEU A 78 -12.71 8.07 -1.92
N GLY A 79 -13.03 7.04 -2.72
CA GLY A 79 -13.46 7.20 -4.12
C GLY A 79 -14.89 7.72 -4.28
N GLY A 80 -15.69 7.71 -3.23
CA GLY A 80 -17.06 8.25 -3.21
C GLY A 80 -18.13 7.26 -2.76
N GLN A 81 -19.32 7.75 -2.52
CA GLN A 81 -20.49 6.98 -2.08
C GLN A 81 -21.55 6.92 -3.20
N PRO A 82 -22.47 5.94 -3.17
CA PRO A 82 -22.57 4.88 -2.16
C PRO A 82 -21.45 3.83 -2.31
N PHE A 83 -20.99 3.29 -1.17
CA PHE A 83 -19.96 2.25 -1.11
C PHE A 83 -20.43 1.10 -0.23
N SER A 84 -20.17 -0.13 -0.66
CA SER A 84 -20.32 -1.33 0.15
C SER A 84 -19.18 -2.30 -0.14
N TYR A 85 -18.87 -3.16 0.81
CA TYR A 85 -17.80 -4.14 0.67
C TYR A 85 -18.12 -5.42 1.41
N THR A 86 -17.76 -6.56 0.83
CA THR A 86 -17.84 -7.86 1.48
C THR A 86 -16.55 -8.63 1.20
N GLY A 87 -15.71 -8.80 2.22
CA GLY A 87 -14.47 -9.56 2.18
C GLY A 87 -14.43 -10.68 3.21
N GLU A 88 -13.30 -11.33 3.32
CA GLU A 88 -13.03 -12.39 4.29
C GLU A 88 -12.83 -11.80 5.71
N TYR A 89 -12.22 -10.62 5.82
CA TYR A 89 -11.84 -9.99 7.09
C TYR A 89 -12.63 -8.72 7.40
N PHE A 90 -13.06 -8.01 6.39
CA PHE A 90 -13.79 -6.76 6.55
C PHE A 90 -15.07 -6.76 5.73
N SER A 91 -16.07 -6.08 6.27
CA SER A 91 -17.32 -5.82 5.56
C SER A 91 -17.81 -4.41 5.86
N ALA A 92 -18.45 -3.80 4.90
CA ALA A 92 -19.14 -2.53 5.04
C ALA A 92 -20.56 -2.68 4.45
N SER A 93 -21.58 -2.48 5.26
CA SER A 93 -22.94 -2.27 4.80
C SER A 93 -22.99 -1.02 3.92
N PRO A 94 -24.01 -0.83 3.08
CA PRO A 94 -24.10 0.34 2.21
C PRO A 94 -23.85 1.64 2.99
N VAL A 95 -22.77 2.32 2.67
CA VAL A 95 -22.39 3.65 3.18
C VAL A 95 -22.91 4.67 2.18
N THR A 96 -23.86 5.49 2.58
CA THR A 96 -24.51 6.49 1.72
C THR A 96 -24.06 7.91 2.02
N GLU A 97 -23.47 8.12 3.20
CA GLU A 97 -22.92 9.38 3.61
C GLU A 97 -21.40 9.26 3.78
N LEU A 98 -20.69 10.34 3.52
CA LEU A 98 -19.24 10.36 3.64
C LEU A 98 -18.81 10.27 5.10
N VAL A 99 -18.26 9.15 5.51
CA VAL A 99 -17.72 8.96 6.85
C VAL A 99 -16.40 9.72 7.02
N PRO A 100 -15.35 9.52 6.18
CA PRO A 100 -14.24 10.44 6.17
C PRO A 100 -14.56 11.67 5.30
N PRO A 101 -14.04 12.87 5.65
CA PRO A 101 -14.14 14.00 4.73
C PRO A 101 -13.42 13.66 3.42
N PRO A 102 -13.91 14.12 2.25
CA PRO A 102 -13.28 13.84 0.98
C PRO A 102 -11.83 14.34 0.98
N PRO A 103 -10.88 13.56 0.45
CA PRO A 103 -9.50 14.00 0.29
C PRO A 103 -9.41 15.13 -0.76
N VAL A 104 -8.29 15.82 -0.80
CA VAL A 104 -7.96 16.77 -1.88
C VAL A 104 -7.60 16.01 -3.15
N GLN A 105 -6.86 14.92 -3.00
CA GLN A 105 -6.42 14.09 -4.12
C GLN A 105 -7.53 13.12 -4.56
N THR A 106 -7.82 13.08 -5.86
CA THR A 106 -8.88 12.25 -6.45
C THR A 106 -8.27 11.09 -7.26
N PRO A 107 -8.82 9.88 -7.18
CA PRO A 107 -9.95 9.44 -6.35
C PRO A 107 -9.60 9.27 -4.87
N HIS A 108 -8.35 9.18 -4.52
CA HIS A 108 -7.77 9.05 -3.18
C HIS A 108 -6.29 9.43 -3.20
N PRO A 109 -5.66 9.74 -2.06
CA PRO A 109 -4.22 9.89 -1.97
C PRO A 109 -3.49 8.66 -2.50
N PRO A 110 -2.39 8.84 -3.26
CA PRO A 110 -1.65 7.73 -3.86
C PRO A 110 -1.19 6.70 -2.83
N VAL A 111 -1.21 5.43 -3.22
CA VAL A 111 -0.74 4.31 -2.41
C VAL A 111 0.54 3.75 -3.02
N TRP A 112 1.59 3.60 -2.21
CA TRP A 112 2.82 2.90 -2.56
C TRP A 112 2.93 1.62 -1.74
N CYS A 113 3.04 0.49 -2.41
CA CYS A 113 3.14 -0.80 -1.75
C CYS A 113 4.59 -1.32 -1.72
N VAL A 114 4.94 -2.07 -0.69
CA VAL A 114 6.18 -2.86 -0.74
C VAL A 114 6.04 -3.92 -1.82
N GLY A 115 6.93 -3.87 -2.81
CA GLY A 115 7.07 -4.84 -3.89
C GLY A 115 8.25 -5.76 -3.62
N LEU A 116 8.05 -6.83 -2.84
CA LEU A 116 9.10 -7.82 -2.58
C LEU A 116 9.17 -8.82 -3.73
N MET A 117 10.27 -8.81 -4.45
CA MET A 117 10.62 -9.84 -5.43
C MET A 117 11.39 -10.97 -4.76
N VAL A 118 10.98 -12.21 -5.01
CA VAL A 118 11.68 -13.41 -4.56
C VAL A 118 12.35 -14.06 -5.77
N PRO A 119 13.69 -14.06 -5.86
CA PRO A 119 14.40 -14.65 -6.99
C PRO A 119 13.96 -16.09 -7.25
N GLY A 120 13.84 -16.46 -8.53
CA GLY A 120 13.47 -17.82 -8.94
C GLY A 120 11.98 -18.18 -8.82
N ARG A 121 11.14 -17.30 -8.27
CA ARG A 121 9.69 -17.50 -8.25
C ARG A 121 9.04 -16.91 -9.51
N SER A 122 8.18 -17.68 -10.16
CA SER A 122 7.37 -17.23 -11.29
C SER A 122 6.28 -16.25 -10.81
N ARG A 123 5.53 -16.63 -9.79
CA ARG A 123 4.45 -15.79 -9.23
C ARG A 123 4.95 -14.91 -8.11
N GLN A 124 4.76 -13.61 -8.26
CA GLN A 124 5.24 -12.56 -7.35
C GLN A 124 4.06 -11.76 -6.74
N ARG A 125 3.32 -12.38 -5.81
CA ARG A 125 2.11 -11.77 -5.21
C ARG A 125 2.30 -10.34 -4.66
N SER A 126 3.51 -10.04 -4.17
CA SER A 126 3.83 -8.71 -3.66
C SER A 126 3.92 -7.69 -4.80
N LEU A 127 4.46 -8.09 -5.95
CA LEU A 127 4.51 -7.25 -7.15
C LEU A 127 3.14 -7.14 -7.80
N GLU A 128 2.35 -8.23 -7.84
CA GLU A 128 0.96 -8.22 -8.31
C GLU A 128 0.13 -7.18 -7.53
N ARG A 129 0.31 -7.12 -6.21
CA ARG A 129 -0.31 -6.07 -5.37
C ARG A 129 0.19 -4.69 -5.74
N ALA A 130 1.51 -4.48 -5.74
CA ALA A 130 2.10 -3.18 -6.02
C ALA A 130 1.69 -2.64 -7.39
N ALA A 131 1.57 -3.51 -8.40
CA ALA A 131 1.16 -3.13 -9.75
C ALA A 131 -0.26 -2.52 -9.82
N ARG A 132 -1.15 -2.82 -8.86
CA ARG A 132 -2.52 -2.27 -8.80
C ARG A 132 -2.56 -0.81 -8.34
N TRP A 133 -1.51 -0.33 -7.67
CA TRP A 133 -1.47 0.99 -7.02
C TRP A 133 -0.56 1.98 -7.76
N GLN A 134 -0.26 3.11 -7.15
CA GLN A 134 0.43 4.21 -7.79
C GLN A 134 1.95 4.18 -7.65
N GLY A 135 2.47 3.26 -6.83
CA GLY A 135 3.94 3.14 -6.71
C GLY A 135 4.40 1.95 -5.87
N VAL A 136 5.70 1.78 -5.85
CA VAL A 136 6.37 0.66 -5.19
C VAL A 136 7.56 1.10 -4.35
N PHE A 137 7.69 0.52 -3.17
CA PHE A 137 8.96 0.40 -2.46
C PHE A 137 9.59 -0.93 -2.87
N PRO A 138 10.61 -0.93 -3.73
CA PRO A 138 11.20 -2.16 -4.22
C PRO A 138 11.99 -2.88 -3.11
N ALA A 139 11.85 -4.18 -3.05
CA ALA A 139 12.60 -5.05 -2.16
C ALA A 139 12.92 -6.39 -2.84
N ILE A 140 14.08 -6.93 -2.51
CA ILE A 140 14.52 -8.26 -3.00
C ILE A 140 14.71 -9.17 -1.79
N ALA A 141 14.16 -10.39 -1.87
CA ALA A 141 14.33 -11.37 -0.81
C ALA A 141 15.79 -11.86 -0.74
N GLY A 142 16.27 -12.13 0.49
CA GLY A 142 17.63 -12.63 0.74
C GLY A 142 18.56 -11.62 1.42
N GLY A 143 18.10 -10.38 1.65
CA GLY A 143 18.84 -9.41 2.49
C GLY A 143 18.88 -9.86 3.96
N SER A 144 19.94 -9.45 4.68
CA SER A 144 20.05 -9.66 6.13
C SER A 144 19.20 -8.67 6.91
N LEU A 145 18.93 -8.95 8.19
CA LEU A 145 18.27 -8.00 9.09
C LEU A 145 19.09 -6.71 9.28
N GLU A 146 20.41 -6.83 9.22
CA GLU A 146 21.33 -5.69 9.36
C GLU A 146 21.38 -4.83 8.09
N ASN A 147 21.20 -5.48 6.91
CA ASN A 147 21.17 -4.79 5.63
C ASN A 147 20.07 -5.37 4.73
N PRO A 148 18.80 -5.03 4.97
CA PRO A 148 17.68 -5.56 4.20
C PRO A 148 17.68 -5.14 2.73
N GLY A 149 18.38 -4.06 2.39
CA GLY A 149 18.56 -3.58 1.02
C GLY A 149 19.73 -4.21 0.25
N SER A 150 20.54 -5.08 0.88
CA SER A 150 21.78 -5.61 0.27
C SER A 150 21.57 -6.34 -1.06
N GLN A 151 20.39 -6.88 -1.31
CA GLN A 151 20.04 -7.56 -2.56
C GLN A 151 19.46 -6.62 -3.63
N LEU A 152 19.19 -5.36 -3.31
CA LEU A 152 18.66 -4.39 -4.25
C LEU A 152 19.79 -3.79 -5.11
N THR A 153 20.35 -4.63 -5.96
CA THR A 153 21.37 -4.20 -6.94
C THR A 153 20.71 -3.58 -8.17
N PRO A 154 21.43 -2.77 -8.98
CA PRO A 154 20.86 -2.21 -10.21
C PRO A 154 20.27 -3.24 -11.19
N PRO A 155 20.89 -4.43 -11.42
CA PRO A 155 20.26 -5.47 -12.23
C PRO A 155 18.97 -6.02 -11.62
N ALA A 156 18.95 -6.30 -10.31
CA ALA A 156 17.77 -6.82 -9.62
C ALA A 156 16.62 -5.80 -9.61
N LEU A 157 16.93 -4.52 -9.45
CA LEU A 157 15.93 -3.44 -9.56
C LEU A 157 15.36 -3.37 -10.97
N ARG A 158 16.20 -3.49 -12.00
CA ARG A 158 15.73 -3.52 -13.40
C ARG A 158 14.76 -4.67 -13.64
N GLU A 159 15.12 -5.90 -13.23
CA GLU A 159 14.23 -7.06 -13.34
C GLU A 159 12.89 -6.81 -12.63
N LEU A 160 12.93 -6.25 -11.41
CA LEU A 160 11.71 -5.94 -10.65
C LEU A 160 10.83 -4.94 -11.41
N VAL A 161 11.41 -3.88 -11.96
CA VAL A 161 10.66 -2.86 -12.73
C VAL A 161 10.09 -3.43 -14.02
N GLU A 162 10.84 -4.28 -14.74
CA GLU A 162 10.35 -4.98 -15.93
C GLU A 162 9.16 -5.88 -15.61
N ARG A 163 9.23 -6.66 -14.52
CA ARG A 163 8.11 -7.49 -14.05
C ARG A 163 6.88 -6.67 -13.68
N LEU A 164 7.07 -5.54 -12.99
CA LEU A 164 5.98 -4.61 -12.69
C LEU A 164 5.35 -4.05 -13.98
N GLY A 165 6.17 -3.66 -14.94
CA GLY A 165 5.71 -3.17 -16.22
C GLY A 165 4.85 -4.20 -16.96
N ALA A 166 5.26 -5.48 -16.97
CA ALA A 166 4.48 -6.57 -17.54
C ALA A 166 3.13 -6.75 -16.83
N LEU A 167 3.12 -6.82 -15.49
CA LEU A 167 1.89 -6.96 -14.70
C LEU A 167 0.92 -5.79 -14.93
N ARG A 168 1.43 -4.58 -15.05
CA ARG A 168 0.60 -3.40 -15.33
C ARG A 168 0.05 -3.42 -16.76
N ALA A 169 0.86 -3.83 -17.72
CA ALA A 169 0.42 -3.96 -19.12
C ALA A 169 -0.68 -5.02 -19.27
N GLU A 170 -0.57 -6.16 -18.58
CA GLU A 170 -1.62 -7.19 -18.54
C GLU A 170 -2.95 -6.65 -17.97
N ALA A 171 -2.88 -5.67 -17.05
CA ALA A 171 -4.04 -4.98 -16.50
C ALA A 171 -4.49 -3.75 -17.30
N GLY A 172 -3.93 -3.51 -18.51
CA GLY A 172 -4.24 -2.36 -19.34
C GLY A 172 -3.71 -1.02 -18.80
N GLN A 173 -2.73 -1.06 -17.89
CA GLN A 173 -2.11 0.10 -17.28
C GLN A 173 -0.69 0.32 -17.81
N THR A 174 -0.18 1.55 -17.68
CA THR A 174 1.19 1.90 -18.09
C THR A 174 2.08 2.21 -16.89
N MET A 175 3.39 2.30 -17.11
CA MET A 175 4.35 2.78 -16.11
C MET A 175 4.44 4.31 -16.05
N GLN A 176 3.74 5.04 -16.92
CA GLN A 176 3.72 6.50 -16.86
C GLN A 176 3.07 6.99 -15.55
N GLY A 177 3.80 7.81 -14.79
CA GLY A 177 3.35 8.30 -13.49
C GLY A 177 3.36 7.27 -12.36
N TYR A 178 3.93 6.10 -12.60
CA TYR A 178 4.14 5.10 -11.55
C TYR A 178 5.46 5.36 -10.82
N ASP A 179 5.35 5.52 -9.49
CA ASP A 179 6.52 5.86 -8.68
C ASP A 179 7.30 4.58 -8.29
N VAL A 180 8.62 4.59 -8.48
CA VAL A 180 9.57 3.60 -7.96
C VAL A 180 10.49 4.32 -6.99
N VAL A 181 10.46 3.99 -5.69
CA VAL A 181 11.01 4.82 -4.60
C VAL A 181 12.14 4.10 -3.87
#